data_779992e8becc8bd0d0065d5abd90a602
#
_entry.id   779992e8becc8bd0d0065d5abd90a602
#
_cell.length_a   1.000
_cell.length_b   1.000
_cell.length_c   1.000
_cell.angle_alpha   90.00
_cell.angle_beta   90.00
_cell.angle_gamma   90.00
#
_symmetry.space_group_name_H-M   'P 1'
#
loop_
_entity.id
_entity.type
_entity.pdbx_description
1 polymer ?
#
loop_
_entity_poly.entity_id
_entity_poly.type
_entity_poly.pdbx_seq_one_letter_code
_entity_poly.pdbx_strand_id
1 'polypeptide(L)' 'MGDRNNLEGNKNLARGNDNTVKGSENILEGDRNKVTGSQNSVAGDDNAVKGDSNFLKGN' A
#
# COMPACT_ATOMS: atom_id res chain seq x y z
N MET A 1 -8.00 0.76 -6.06
CA MET A 1 -8.77 1.45 -7.11
C MET A 1 -8.24 2.84 -7.28
N GLY A 2 -8.58 3.47 -8.37
CA GLY A 2 -8.01 4.74 -8.74
C GLY A 2 -7.07 4.55 -9.90
N ASP A 3 -6.09 5.44 -10.02
CA ASP A 3 -5.24 5.47 -11.20
C ASP A 3 -3.81 5.06 -10.89
N ARG A 4 -3.24 4.34 -11.84
CA ARG A 4 -1.82 3.99 -11.83
C ARG A 4 -1.37 3.24 -10.59
N ASN A 5 -2.23 2.36 -10.10
CA ASN A 5 -1.85 1.50 -8.98
C ASN A 5 -1.17 0.26 -9.51
N ASN A 6 -0.14 -0.17 -8.82
CA ASN A 6 0.62 -1.34 -9.20
C ASN A 6 0.61 -2.32 -8.04
N LEU A 7 -0.06 -3.44 -8.24
CA LEU A 7 -0.22 -4.45 -7.20
C LEU A 7 0.45 -5.74 -7.62
N GLU A 8 1.38 -6.21 -6.82
CA GLU A 8 2.04 -7.48 -7.08
C GLU A 8 1.87 -8.39 -5.88
N GLY A 9 1.53 -9.64 -6.15
CA GLY A 9 1.32 -10.62 -5.10
C GLY A 9 -0.14 -10.94 -4.93
N ASN A 10 -0.52 -11.36 -3.74
CA ASN A 10 -1.86 -11.85 -3.47
C ASN A 10 -2.62 -10.96 -2.51
N LYS A 11 -3.91 -10.77 -2.81
CA LYS A 11 -4.84 -10.13 -1.89
C LYS A 11 -4.42 -8.74 -1.46
N ASN A 12 -3.86 -8.00 -2.39
CA ASN A 12 -3.50 -6.61 -2.13
C ASN A 12 -4.65 -5.69 -2.53
N LEU A 13 -4.81 -4.62 -1.80
CA LEU A 13 -5.85 -3.64 -2.09
C LEU A 13 -5.25 -2.25 -2.00
N ALA A 14 -5.39 -1.49 -3.07
CA ALA A 14 -4.92 -0.11 -3.10
C ALA A 14 -6.05 0.79 -3.54
N ARG A 15 -6.26 1.86 -2.82
CA ARG A 15 -7.29 2.85 -3.13
C ARG A 15 -6.61 4.21 -3.22
N GLY A 16 -6.90 4.90 -4.28
CA GLY A 16 -6.27 6.18 -4.54
C GLY A 16 -5.42 6.10 -5.78
N ASN A 17 -4.39 6.92 -5.85
CA ASN A 17 -3.59 7.06 -7.07
C ASN A 17 -2.12 6.76 -6.83
N ASP A 18 -1.47 6.15 -7.83
CA ASP A 18 -0.03 5.98 -7.84
C ASP A 18 0.51 5.18 -6.67
N ASN A 19 -0.22 4.18 -6.26
CA ASN A 19 0.21 3.31 -5.17
C ASN A 19 0.96 2.11 -5.73
N THR A 20 1.96 1.65 -5.02
CA THR A 20 2.75 0.49 -5.40
C THR A 20 2.80 -0.48 -4.24
N VAL A 21 2.40 -1.71 -4.49
CA VAL A 21 2.33 -2.73 -3.46
C VAL A 21 3.01 -3.99 -3.93
N LYS A 22 3.86 -4.55 -3.10
CA LYS A 22 4.48 -5.84 -3.35
C LYS A 22 4.34 -6.72 -2.13
N GLY A 23 3.83 -7.92 -2.30
CA GLY A 23 3.69 -8.85 -1.20
C GLY A 23 2.29 -9.37 -1.10
N SER A 24 1.84 -9.67 0.10
CA SER A 24 0.55 -10.28 0.32
C SER A 24 -0.27 -9.55 1.36
N GLU A 25 -1.59 -9.48 1.11
CA GLU A 25 -2.55 -8.97 2.08
C GLU A 25 -2.23 -7.56 2.57
N ASN A 26 -1.84 -6.70 1.66
CA ASN A 26 -1.57 -5.31 1.99
C ASN A 26 -2.78 -4.46 1.63
N ILE A 27 -3.03 -3.43 2.43
CA ILE A 27 -4.13 -2.50 2.20
C ILE A 27 -3.57 -1.09 2.23
N LEU A 28 -3.84 -0.34 1.16
CA LEU A 28 -3.38 1.03 1.03
C LEU A 28 -4.54 1.96 0.73
N GLU A 29 -4.53 3.12 1.36
CA GLU A 29 -5.48 4.19 1.03
C GLU A 29 -4.73 5.49 0.95
N GLY A 30 -4.95 6.22 -0.12
CA GLY A 30 -4.31 7.50 -0.34
C GLY A 30 -3.52 7.50 -1.61
N ASP A 31 -2.57 8.43 -1.71
CA ASP A 31 -1.82 8.62 -2.93
C ASP A 31 -0.34 8.36 -2.73
N ARG A 32 0.29 7.80 -3.75
CA ARG A 32 1.74 7.66 -3.80
C ARG A 32 2.33 6.88 -2.63
N ASN A 33 1.64 5.86 -2.22
CA ASN A 33 2.14 4.99 -1.16
C ASN A 33 2.92 3.83 -1.76
N LYS A 34 3.95 3.41 -1.06
CA LYS A 34 4.77 2.31 -1.50
C LYS A 34 4.93 1.31 -0.36
N VAL A 35 4.50 0.10 -0.60
CA VAL A 35 4.50 -0.92 0.44
C VAL A 35 5.16 -2.18 -0.07
N THR A 36 6.04 -2.75 0.75
CA THR A 36 6.71 -3.99 0.44
C THR A 36 6.64 -4.90 1.66
N GLY A 37 6.14 -6.12 1.48
CA GLY A 37 6.03 -7.06 2.58
C GLY A 37 4.62 -7.62 2.67
N SER A 38 4.23 -8.06 3.86
CA SER A 38 2.95 -8.72 4.05
C SER A 38 2.15 -8.09 5.16
N GLN A 39 0.82 -8.11 5.00
CA GLN A 39 -0.11 -7.69 6.05
C GLN A 39 0.15 -6.28 6.53
N ASN A 40 0.42 -5.38 5.62
CA ASN A 40 0.64 -3.98 5.94
C ASN A 40 -0.64 -3.20 5.69
N SER A 41 -0.87 -2.19 6.50
CA SER A 41 -2.01 -1.30 6.35
C SER A 41 -1.53 0.13 6.36
N VAL A 42 -1.80 0.86 5.30
CA VAL A 42 -1.28 2.21 5.13
C VAL A 42 -2.42 3.14 4.75
N ALA A 43 -2.51 4.26 5.43
CA ALA A 43 -3.49 5.29 5.12
C ALA A 43 -2.80 6.64 5.11
N GLY A 44 -3.02 7.41 4.06
CA GLY A 44 -2.41 8.71 3.92
C GLY A 44 -1.69 8.83 2.60
N ASP A 45 -0.79 9.81 2.52
CA ASP A 45 -0.09 10.10 1.28
C ASP A 45 1.40 9.97 1.43
N ASP A 46 2.07 9.55 0.35
CA ASP A 46 3.53 9.56 0.28
C ASP A 46 4.20 8.74 1.39
N ASN A 47 3.62 7.62 1.72
CA ASN A 47 4.18 6.74 2.73
C ASN A 47 5.00 5.63 2.08
N ALA A 48 6.06 5.22 2.75
CA ALA A 48 6.88 4.10 2.29
C ALA A 48 6.98 3.10 3.44
N VAL A 49 6.61 1.87 3.18
CA VAL A 49 6.53 0.84 4.20
C VAL A 49 7.29 -0.39 3.75
N LYS A 50 8.11 -0.92 4.63
CA LYS A 50 8.81 -2.17 4.38
C LYS A 50 8.69 -3.08 5.58
N GLY A 51 8.44 -4.34 5.34
CA GLY A 51 8.36 -5.34 6.39
C GLY A 51 6.97 -5.93 6.48
N ASP A 52 6.71 -6.60 7.59
CA ASP A 52 5.46 -7.31 7.77
C ASP A 52 4.65 -6.71 8.90
N SER A 53 3.33 -6.75 8.75
CA SER A 53 2.40 -6.40 9.82
C SER A 53 2.59 -4.97 10.33
N ASN A 54 2.81 -4.05 9.42
CA ASN A 54 2.94 -2.64 9.76
C ASN A 54 1.62 -1.91 9.59
N PHE A 55 1.42 -0.89 10.37
CA PHE A 55 0.21 -0.10 10.33
C PHE A 55 0.58 1.37 10.41
N LEU A 56 0.30 2.12 9.35
CA LEU A 56 0.67 3.52 9.26
C LEU A 56 -0.53 4.38 8.93
N LYS A 57 -0.58 5.53 9.55
CA LYS A 57 -1.59 6.54 9.25
C LYS A 57 -0.92 7.90 9.15
N GLY A 58 -1.35 8.65 8.18
CA GLY A 58 -0.84 10.01 7.98
C GLY A 58 0.07 10.08 6.78
N ASN A 59 0.82 11.13 6.73
CA ASN A 59 1.69 11.41 5.59
C ASN A 59 3.15 11.17 5.89
#